data_964db95ee32c1bc90803318d28159dd8
#
_entry.id   964db95ee32c1bc90803318d28159dd8
#
_cell.length_a   1.000
_cell.length_b   1.000
_cell.length_c   1.000
_cell.angle_alpha   90.00
_cell.angle_beta   90.00
_cell.angle_gamma   90.00
#
_symmetry.space_group_name_H-M   'P 1'
#
loop_
_entity.id
_entity.type
_entity.pdbx_description
1 polymer ?
#
loop_
_entity_poly.entity_id
_entity_poly.type
_entity_poly.pdbx_seq_one_letter_code
_entity_poly.pdbx_strand_id
1 'polypeptide(L)' 'MMPENHEELTAKIVKLLEEDPGQAVKDLAKKLGVDRVFLSGYFKALENQGYLKSEKIGPAKVYFKGYLGEKHE' A
#
# COMPACT_ATOMS: atom_id res chain seq x y z
N MET A 1 20.18 8.54 -7.64
CA MET A 1 19.98 7.82 -7.43
C MET A 1 18.81 7.48 -7.35
N MET A 2 18.46 6.70 -7.50
CA MET A 2 17.40 6.36 -7.46
C MET A 2 17.09 6.02 -6.31
N PRO A 3 16.36 6.38 -5.91
CA PRO A 3 15.94 6.16 -4.68
C PRO A 3 15.63 4.80 -4.56
N GLU A 4 14.74 4.37 -3.90
CA GLU A 4 14.48 3.07 -3.71
C GLU A 4 13.84 2.50 -4.85
N ASN A 5 13.99 1.29 -5.13
CA ASN A 5 13.34 0.69 -6.23
C ASN A 5 11.95 0.32 -5.82
N HIS A 6 11.15 -0.10 -6.77
CA HIS A 6 9.76 -0.39 -6.53
C HIS A 6 9.56 -1.58 -5.63
N GLU A 7 10.47 -2.52 -5.68
CA GLU A 7 10.35 -3.68 -4.82
C GLU A 7 10.45 -3.30 -3.37
N GLU A 8 11.37 -2.39 -3.08
CA GLU A 8 11.54 -1.96 -1.72
C GLU A 8 10.34 -1.19 -1.24
N LEU A 9 9.79 -0.34 -2.07
CA LEU A 9 8.63 0.44 -1.67
C LEU A 9 7.43 -0.47 -1.47
N THR A 10 7.24 -1.44 -2.35
CA THR A 10 6.16 -2.39 -2.21
C THR A 10 6.31 -3.18 -0.91
N ALA A 11 7.50 -3.61 -0.60
CA ALA A 11 7.74 -4.37 0.62
C ALA A 11 7.41 -3.54 1.86
N LYS A 12 7.78 -2.28 1.86
CA LYS A 12 7.48 -1.41 2.98
C LYS A 12 5.98 -1.23 3.16
N ILE A 13 5.26 -1.05 2.05
CA ILE A 13 3.83 -0.87 2.11
C ILE A 13 3.16 -2.11 2.65
N VAL A 14 3.55 -3.27 2.13
CA VAL A 14 2.94 -4.52 2.57
C VAL A 14 3.21 -4.74 4.05
N LYS A 15 4.43 -4.45 4.48
CA LYS A 15 4.75 -4.63 5.87
C LYS A 15 3.94 -3.72 6.78
N LEU A 16 3.76 -2.48 6.37
CA LEU A 16 2.96 -1.56 7.17
C LEU A 16 1.53 -2.04 7.28
N LEU A 17 1.00 -2.59 6.21
CA LEU A 17 -0.38 -3.08 6.24
C LEU A 17 -0.50 -4.39 7.00
N GLU A 18 0.58 -5.14 7.07
CA GLU A 18 0.59 -6.32 7.88
C GLU A 18 0.50 -5.96 9.35
N GLU A 19 1.24 -4.94 9.73
CA GLU A 19 1.28 -4.54 11.12
C GLU A 19 0.03 -3.78 11.52
N ASP A 20 -0.55 -3.05 10.59
CA ASP A 20 -1.67 -2.20 10.92
C ASP A 20 -2.63 -2.17 9.75
N PRO A 21 -3.45 -3.19 9.58
CA PRO A 21 -4.33 -3.26 8.42
C PRO A 21 -5.44 -2.22 8.44
N GLY A 22 -5.98 -1.94 7.28
CA GLY A 22 -7.10 -1.02 7.19
C GLY A 22 -6.73 0.43 7.23
N GLN A 23 -5.59 0.77 6.61
CA GLN A 23 -5.15 2.16 6.61
C GLN A 23 -5.48 2.83 5.30
N ALA A 24 -5.69 4.13 5.34
CA ALA A 24 -5.94 4.92 4.14
C ALA A 24 -4.61 5.36 3.54
N VAL A 25 -4.67 5.70 2.25
CA VAL A 25 -3.47 6.16 1.55
C VAL A 25 -2.85 7.36 2.25
N LYS A 26 -3.70 8.25 2.72
CA LYS A 26 -3.23 9.46 3.37
C LYS A 26 -2.34 9.16 4.56
N ASP A 27 -2.73 8.16 5.35
CA ASP A 27 -1.96 7.80 6.53
C ASP A 27 -0.65 7.16 6.15
N LEU A 28 -0.67 6.31 5.14
CA LEU A 28 0.56 5.66 4.71
C LEU A 28 1.50 6.62 4.02
N ALA A 29 0.96 7.59 3.29
CA ALA A 29 1.79 8.60 2.68
C ALA A 29 2.56 9.37 3.73
N LYS A 30 1.90 9.66 4.84
CA LYS A 30 2.56 10.35 5.92
C LYS A 30 3.65 9.50 6.53
N LYS A 31 3.37 8.24 6.78
CA LYS A 31 4.35 7.36 7.38
C LYS A 31 5.56 7.15 6.49
N LEU A 32 5.33 7.08 5.19
CA LEU A 32 6.41 6.82 4.27
C LEU A 32 7.12 8.08 3.80
N GLY A 33 6.53 9.22 4.06
CA GLY A 33 7.13 10.47 3.63
C GLY A 33 7.07 10.67 2.14
N VAL A 34 5.99 10.20 1.49
CA VAL A 34 5.85 10.35 0.06
C VAL A 34 4.58 11.11 -0.26
N ASP A 35 4.52 11.58 -1.48
CA ASP A 35 3.38 12.35 -1.94
C ASP A 35 2.14 11.47 -2.00
N ARG A 36 1.04 11.97 -1.49
CA ARG A 36 -0.19 11.23 -1.44
C ARG A 36 -0.74 10.89 -2.82
N VAL A 37 -0.64 11.82 -3.76
CA VAL A 37 -1.15 11.56 -5.10
C VAL A 37 -0.36 10.45 -5.77
N PHE A 38 0.97 10.52 -5.63
CA PHE A 38 1.81 9.47 -6.16
C PHE A 38 1.46 8.12 -5.53
N LEU A 39 1.32 8.11 -4.23
CA LEU A 39 1.06 6.85 -3.53
C LEU A 39 -0.31 6.29 -3.90
N SER A 40 -1.27 7.15 -4.15
CA SER A 40 -2.58 6.73 -4.54
C SER A 40 -2.53 5.93 -5.85
N GLY A 41 -1.79 6.44 -6.83
CA GLY A 41 -1.65 5.73 -8.09
C GLY A 41 -0.86 4.44 -7.94
N TYR A 42 0.14 4.48 -7.09
CA TYR A 42 0.96 3.31 -6.84
C TYR A 42 0.13 2.20 -6.19
N PHE A 43 -0.71 2.57 -5.23
CA PHE A 43 -1.58 1.62 -4.56
C PHE A 43 -2.55 0.99 -5.55
N LYS A 44 -3.06 1.80 -6.47
CA LYS A 44 -3.97 1.26 -7.45
C LYS A 44 -3.30 0.20 -8.30
N ALA A 45 -2.06 0.45 -8.69
CA ALA A 45 -1.31 -0.53 -9.45
C ALA A 45 -1.06 -1.79 -8.63
N LEU A 46 -0.73 -1.63 -7.36
CA LEU A 46 -0.49 -2.79 -6.50
C LEU A 46 -1.77 -3.58 -6.29
N GLU A 47 -2.87 -2.89 -6.20
CA GLU A 47 -4.15 -3.55 -6.04
C GLU A 47 -4.47 -4.37 -7.28
N ASN A 48 -4.21 -3.82 -8.45
CA ASN A 48 -4.45 -4.54 -9.69
C ASN A 48 -3.58 -5.79 -9.80
N GLN A 49 -2.42 -5.76 -9.20
CA GLN A 49 -1.51 -6.89 -9.25
C GLN A 49 -1.76 -7.92 -8.15
N GLY A 50 -2.58 -7.58 -7.18
CA GLY A 50 -2.88 -8.53 -6.11
C GLY A 50 -2.07 -8.36 -4.85
N TYR A 51 -1.20 -7.35 -4.79
CA TYR A 51 -0.44 -7.11 -3.59
C TYR A 51 -1.26 -6.46 -2.49
N LEU A 52 -2.27 -5.70 -2.90
CA LEU A 52 -3.13 -5.02 -1.94
C LEU A 52 -4.58 -5.27 -2.29
N LYS A 53 -5.45 -5.06 -1.33
CA LYS A 53 -6.86 -5.04 -1.62
C LYS A 53 -7.46 -3.89 -0.82
N SER A 54 -8.58 -3.40 -1.26
CA SER A 54 -9.18 -2.25 -0.62
C SER A 54 -10.63 -2.52 -0.28
N GLU A 55 -11.12 -1.76 0.68
CA GLU A 55 -12.51 -1.85 1.06
C GLU A 55 -13.02 -0.46 1.33
N LYS A 56 -14.26 -0.22 0.96
CA LYS A 56 -14.85 1.05 1.24
C LYS A 56 -15.66 0.92 2.50
N ILE A 57 -15.37 1.73 3.48
CA ILE A 57 -16.09 1.73 4.72
C ILE A 57 -16.66 3.12 4.90
N GLY A 58 -17.94 3.29 4.60
CA GLY A 58 -18.54 4.59 4.61
C GLY A 58 -17.87 5.46 3.55
N PRO A 59 -17.47 6.66 3.90
CA PRO A 59 -16.81 7.54 2.93
C PRO A 59 -15.32 7.25 2.79
N ALA A 60 -14.81 6.33 3.59
CA ALA A 60 -13.37 6.08 3.59
C ALA A 60 -13.01 4.84 2.79
N LYS A 61 -11.84 4.86 2.19
CA LYS A 61 -11.33 3.70 1.50
C LYS A 61 -10.06 3.28 2.22
N VAL A 62 -10.02 2.05 2.68
CA VAL A 62 -8.87 1.57 3.42
C VAL A 62 -8.27 0.37 2.71
N TYR A 63 -7.01 0.10 3.00
CA TYR A 63 -6.27 -0.93 2.30
C TYR A 63 -5.79 -2.02 3.22
N PHE A 64 -5.68 -3.20 2.64
CA PHE A 64 -5.20 -4.38 3.36
C PHE A 64 -4.21 -5.10 2.49
N LYS A 65 -3.42 -5.94 3.10
CA LYS A 65 -2.49 -6.76 2.37
C LYS A 65 -3.29 -7.72 1.48
N GLY A 66 -2.96 -7.76 0.21
CA GLY A 66 -3.65 -8.64 -0.73
C GLY A 66 -3.06 -10.03 -0.70
N TYR A 67 -3.61 -10.89 -1.56
CA TYR A 67 -3.18 -12.26 -1.52
C TYR A 67 -1.76 -12.44 -2.01
N LEU A 68 -1.29 -11.61 -2.92
CA LEU A 68 0.11 -11.71 -3.30
C LEU A 68 1.02 -11.24 -2.18
N GLY A 69 0.57 -10.28 -1.41
CA GLY A 69 1.35 -9.85 -0.28
C GLY A 69 1.46 -10.88 0.80
N GLU A 70 0.47 -11.79 0.87
CA GLU A 70 0.51 -12.83 1.84
C GLU A 70 1.38 -13.97 1.45
N LYS A 71 1.58 -14.22 0.13
CA LYS A 71 2.24 -15.30 -0.26
C LYS A 71 3.66 -15.13 -0.25
N HIS A 72 4.40 -15.76 0.40
CA HIS A 72 5.71 -15.64 0.30
C HIS A 72 6.30 -16.86 0.39
N GLU A 73 6.52 -17.34 -0.07
CA GLU A 73 7.00 -18.42 -0.14
C GLU A 73 7.73 -18.62 -0.13
#